data_f4229027e071cb4345c2d95897f69b38
#
_entry.id   f4229027e071cb4345c2d95897f69b38
#
_cell.length_a   1.000
_cell.length_b   1.000
_cell.length_c   1.000
_cell.angle_alpha   90.00
_cell.angle_beta   90.00
_cell.angle_gamma   90.00
#
_symmetry.space_group_name_H-M   'P 1'
#
loop_
_entity.id
_entity.type
_entity.pdbx_description
1 polymer ?
#
loop_
_entity_poly.entity_id
_entity_poly.type
_entity_poly.pdbx_seq_one_letter_code
_entity_poly.pdbx_strand_id
1 'polypeptide(L)' 'MAASPRAFVLRHTRLLSVPGLEEIRLHLADEVLPLWRAVVVETNDPEAALPYWAFAWAGGLAIGRYLRTHPEAVAGRRVF' A
#
# COMPACT_ATOMS: atom_id res chain seq x y z
N MET A 1 -20.19 8.30 12.84
CA MET A 1 -20.28 7.51 11.61
C MET A 1 -18.88 7.27 11.06
N ALA A 2 -18.57 6.04 10.73
CA ALA A 2 -17.25 5.71 10.19
C ALA A 2 -17.07 6.31 8.80
N ALA A 3 -15.89 6.81 8.52
CA ALA A 3 -15.54 7.27 7.17
C ALA A 3 -15.48 6.08 6.22
N SER A 4 -15.66 6.32 4.91
CA SER A 4 -15.47 5.27 3.93
C SER A 4 -14.01 4.80 3.93
N PRO A 5 -13.72 3.57 3.49
CA PRO A 5 -12.33 3.10 3.36
C PRO A 5 -11.48 4.05 2.50
N ARG A 6 -12.04 4.58 1.42
CA ARG A 6 -11.34 5.53 0.58
C ARG A 6 -10.97 6.81 1.34
N ALA A 7 -11.90 7.36 2.11
CA ALA A 7 -11.64 8.57 2.88
C ALA A 7 -10.56 8.35 3.93
N PHE A 8 -10.55 7.17 4.55
CA PHE A 8 -9.52 6.79 5.51
C PHE A 8 -8.13 6.76 4.86
N VAL A 9 -8.02 6.11 3.71
CA VAL A 9 -6.74 6.03 2.97
C VAL A 9 -6.25 7.42 2.60
N LEU A 10 -7.12 8.26 2.05
CA LEU A 10 -6.74 9.63 1.64
C LEU A 10 -6.29 10.49 2.82
N ARG A 11 -6.84 10.26 4.01
CA ARG A 11 -6.49 11.02 5.21
C ARG A 11 -5.16 10.58 5.81
N HIS A 12 -4.86 9.28 5.81
CA HIS A 12 -3.77 8.71 6.59
C HIS A 12 -2.57 8.28 5.74
N THR A 13 -2.62 8.45 4.43
CA THR A 13 -1.51 8.13 3.54
C THR A 13 -1.23 9.29 2.59
N ARG A 14 -0.08 9.22 1.92
CA ARG A 14 0.28 10.19 0.88
C ARG A 14 0.61 9.46 -0.40
N LEU A 15 0.34 10.09 -1.53
CA LEU A 15 0.69 9.54 -2.83
C LEU A 15 2.19 9.76 -3.05
N LEU A 16 2.95 8.68 -2.95
CA LEU A 16 4.42 8.71 -3.01
C LEU A 16 4.91 7.77 -4.10
N SER A 17 6.07 8.11 -4.68
CA SER A 17 6.75 7.21 -5.59
C SER A 17 7.30 6.01 -4.83
N VAL A 18 7.19 4.83 -5.44
CA VAL A 18 7.72 3.60 -4.86
C VAL A 18 9.24 3.59 -4.97
N PRO A 19 9.99 3.40 -3.88
CA PRO A 19 11.45 3.34 -3.94
C PRO A 19 11.92 2.25 -4.91
N GLY A 20 12.78 2.62 -5.86
CA GLY A 20 13.28 1.69 -6.88
C GLY A 20 12.34 1.44 -8.04
N LEU A 21 11.13 1.98 -8.00
CA LEU A 21 10.11 1.91 -9.06
C LEU A 21 9.41 3.26 -9.14
N GLU A 22 10.17 4.32 -9.35
CA GLU A 22 9.71 5.71 -9.20
C GLU A 22 8.58 6.08 -10.14
N GLU A 23 8.42 5.37 -11.23
CA GLU A 23 7.30 5.56 -12.18
C GLU A 23 5.96 5.10 -11.58
N ILE A 24 5.99 4.33 -10.49
CA ILE A 24 4.79 3.86 -9.79
C ILE A 24 4.57 4.72 -8.56
N ARG A 25 3.35 5.23 -8.40
CA ARG A 25 2.96 6.03 -7.24
C ARG A 25 1.83 5.32 -6.51
N LEU A 26 1.99 5.17 -5.21
CA LEU A 26 1.02 4.51 -4.35
C LEU A 26 0.71 5.38 -3.15
N HIS A 27 -0.47 5.16 -2.57
CA HIS A 27 -0.80 5.75 -1.28
C HIS A 27 -0.08 4.98 -0.19
N LEU A 28 0.96 5.59 0.37
CA LEU A 28 1.82 4.97 1.37
C LEU A 28 1.81 5.78 2.66
N ALA A 29 2.10 5.11 3.78
CA ALA A 29 2.30 5.76 5.06
C ALA A 29 3.79 5.87 5.37
N ASP A 30 4.13 6.87 6.20
CA ASP A 30 5.51 7.07 6.63
C ASP A 30 5.89 6.11 7.76
N GLU A 31 4.97 5.90 8.71
CA GLU A 31 5.22 5.09 9.89
C GLU A 31 4.06 4.15 10.18
N VAL A 32 4.38 2.94 10.65
CA VAL A 32 3.37 1.91 10.87
C VAL A 32 2.53 2.18 12.12
N LEU A 33 3.12 2.63 13.22
CA LEU A 33 2.41 2.74 14.49
C LEU A 33 1.32 3.81 14.49
N PRO A 34 1.56 5.04 14.01
CA PRO A 34 0.49 6.03 13.92
C PRO A 34 -0.68 5.57 13.04
N LEU A 35 -0.37 4.93 11.93
CA LEU A 35 -1.42 4.41 11.04
C LEU A 35 -2.17 3.27 11.70
N TRP A 36 -1.48 2.37 12.38
CA TRP A 36 -2.13 1.26 13.08
C TRP A 36 -3.07 1.77 14.17
N ARG A 37 -2.65 2.78 14.93
CA ARG A 37 -3.51 3.42 15.93
C ARG A 37 -4.77 4.00 15.29
N ALA A 38 -4.62 4.63 14.14
CA ALA A 38 -5.77 5.16 13.40
C ALA A 38 -6.72 4.05 12.96
N VAL A 39 -6.20 2.90 12.52
CA VAL A 39 -7.02 1.73 12.16
C VAL A 39 -7.77 1.21 13.38
N VAL A 40 -7.12 1.09 14.52
CA VAL A 40 -7.74 0.65 15.76
C VAL A 40 -8.93 1.56 16.12
N VAL A 41 -8.73 2.87 16.02
CA VAL A 41 -9.80 3.83 16.32
C VAL A 41 -10.95 3.70 15.31
N GLU A 42 -10.63 3.64 14.02
CA GLU A 42 -11.63 3.59 12.96
C GLU A 42 -12.48 2.33 13.02
N THR A 43 -11.86 1.19 13.32
CA THR A 43 -12.55 -0.10 13.39
C THR A 43 -13.07 -0.43 14.78
N ASN A 44 -12.68 0.34 15.79
CA ASN A 44 -12.97 0.07 17.20
C ASN A 44 -12.54 -1.34 17.61
N ASP A 45 -11.41 -1.79 17.05
CA ASP A 45 -10.88 -3.14 17.28
C ASP A 45 -9.43 -3.03 17.74
N PRO A 46 -9.14 -3.24 19.05
CA PRO A 46 -7.79 -3.14 19.56
C PRO A 46 -6.86 -4.23 19.03
N GLU A 47 -7.41 -5.28 18.43
CA GLU A 47 -6.65 -6.38 17.84
C GLU A 47 -6.57 -6.28 16.32
N ALA A 48 -6.89 -5.12 15.74
CA ALA A 48 -6.82 -4.93 14.30
C ALA A 48 -5.42 -5.27 13.78
N ALA A 49 -5.37 -5.92 12.62
CA ALA A 49 -4.10 -6.29 11.99
C ALA A 49 -3.30 -5.05 11.63
N LEU A 50 -1.97 -5.19 11.62
CA LEU A 50 -1.08 -4.13 11.17
C LEU A 50 -1.39 -3.76 9.72
N PRO A 51 -1.32 -2.46 9.37
CA PRO A 51 -1.69 -2.00 8.03
C PRO A 51 -0.58 -2.24 7.00
N TYR A 52 -0.28 -3.49 6.72
CA TYR A 52 0.77 -3.86 5.77
C TYR A 52 0.52 -3.30 4.36
N TRP A 53 -0.75 -3.06 4.01
CA TRP A 53 -1.13 -2.52 2.70
C TRP A 53 -0.58 -1.12 2.41
N ALA A 54 -0.20 -0.38 3.46
CA ALA A 54 0.28 1.00 3.31
C ALA A 54 1.79 1.10 3.10
N PHE A 55 2.45 -0.01 2.83
CA PHE A 55 3.90 -0.06 2.68
C PHE A 55 4.30 -0.91 1.49
N ALA A 56 5.40 -0.51 0.83
CA ALA A 56 5.99 -1.29 -0.24
C ALA A 56 7.01 -2.25 0.38
N TRP A 57 6.78 -3.54 0.20
CA TRP A 57 7.62 -4.58 0.80
C TRP A 57 8.63 -5.14 -0.20
N ALA A 58 9.74 -5.64 0.32
CA ALA A 58 10.87 -6.09 -0.50
C ALA A 58 10.49 -7.12 -1.57
N GLY A 59 9.63 -8.09 -1.23
CA GLY A 59 9.18 -9.09 -2.19
C GLY A 59 8.41 -8.49 -3.35
N GLY A 60 7.46 -7.60 -3.05
CA GLY A 60 6.70 -6.90 -4.08
C GLY A 60 7.57 -6.00 -4.93
N LEU A 61 8.55 -5.32 -4.32
CA LEU A 61 9.50 -4.47 -5.04
C LEU A 61 10.34 -5.30 -6.01
N ALA A 62 10.81 -6.48 -5.58
CA ALA A 62 11.60 -7.37 -6.43
C ALA A 62 10.79 -7.85 -7.63
N ILE A 63 9.53 -8.26 -7.40
CA ILE A 63 8.63 -8.68 -8.47
C ILE A 63 8.37 -7.52 -9.43
N GLY A 64 8.09 -6.33 -8.91
CA GLY A 64 7.85 -5.16 -9.73
C GLY A 64 9.04 -4.80 -10.63
N ARG A 65 10.24 -4.87 -10.08
CA ARG A 65 11.46 -4.63 -10.86
C ARG A 65 11.65 -5.68 -11.95
N TYR A 66 11.39 -6.93 -11.62
CA TYR A 66 11.47 -8.02 -12.60
C TYR A 66 10.48 -7.76 -13.74
N LEU A 67 9.23 -7.44 -13.43
CA LEU A 67 8.21 -7.21 -14.45
C LEU A 67 8.51 -5.98 -15.31
N ARG A 68 9.14 -4.96 -14.73
CA ARG A 68 9.55 -3.76 -15.49
C ARG A 68 10.54 -4.11 -16.58
N THR A 69 11.48 -5.02 -16.30
CA THR A 69 12.49 -5.46 -17.27
C THR A 69 12.01 -6.64 -18.12
N HIS A 70 10.94 -7.31 -17.72
CA HIS A 70 10.38 -8.47 -18.41
C HIS A 70 8.86 -8.30 -18.59
N PRO A 71 8.41 -7.24 -19.29
CA PRO A 71 6.97 -6.99 -19.41
C PRO A 71 6.21 -8.11 -20.13
N GLU A 72 6.91 -8.92 -20.93
CA GLU A 72 6.32 -10.07 -21.62
C GLU A 72 5.78 -11.12 -20.66
N ALA A 73 6.26 -11.15 -19.40
CA ALA A 73 5.78 -12.12 -18.42
C ALA A 73 4.29 -11.94 -18.10
N VAL A 74 3.77 -10.70 -18.24
CA VAL A 74 2.37 -10.39 -17.90
C VAL A 74 1.60 -9.76 -19.04
N ALA A 75 2.24 -9.50 -20.19
CA ALA A 75 1.60 -8.85 -21.32
C ALA A 75 0.41 -9.69 -21.83
N GLY A 76 -0.75 -9.06 -21.95
CA GLY A 76 -1.95 -9.71 -22.40
C GLY A 76 -2.57 -10.70 -21.41
N ARG A 77 -2.07 -10.76 -20.17
CA ARG A 77 -2.55 -11.68 -19.15
C ARG A 77 -3.32 -10.93 -18.06
N ARG A 78 -4.24 -11.64 -17.43
CA ARG A 78 -4.88 -11.13 -16.22
C ARG A 78 -3.98 -11.40 -15.02
N VAL A 79 -3.79 -10.37 -14.20
CA VAL A 79 -2.98 -10.47 -12.98
C VAL A 79 -3.82 -9.98 -11.81
N PHE A 80 -3.86 -10.76 -10.77
CA PHE A 80 -4.63 -10.45 -9.56
C PHE A 80 -3.75 -10.24 -8.36
#